data_b89a450911e5c4367bd71666484732dc
#
_entry.id   b89a450911e5c4367bd71666484732dc
#
_cell.length_a   1.000
_cell.length_b   1.000
_cell.length_c   1.000
_cell.angle_alpha   90.00
_cell.angle_beta   90.00
_cell.angle_gamma   90.00
#
_symmetry.space_group_name_H-M   'P 1'
#
loop_
_entity.id
_entity.type
_entity.pdbx_description
1 polymer ?
#
loop_
_entity_poly.entity_id
_entity_poly.type
_entity_poly.pdbx_seq_one_letter_code
_entity_poly.pdbx_strand_id
1 'polypeptide(L)'
;MTVRELIRQTEKKLGDAAKDQNVAKVWFYHLAKKEPHELYLMMDEECDDDLVEKFNEGIEEYLAGKPIQYIKGVENFFGRDFIVNDNVLIPRYETEELVENVLYAIDDYFDQDQPLTLCDVGTGSGAIAISLKCEEPRLQVYATDISDEALEVAKENATKNDAEVTFMQGDMVQPLIDANIKVDIFVSNPPYIPAHQEIESVVKDNEPHVALFGGDDGLYFYRKIFESVEAVLKDQAVLAFEMGYDQREAMEIG
;
A
#
# COMPACT_ATOMS: atom_id res chain seq x y z
N MET A 1 -11.19 21.06 -27.98
CA MET A 1 -10.88 19.60 -28.16
C MET A 1 -11.84 18.83 -27.29
N THR A 2 -12.53 17.82 -27.87
CA THR A 2 -13.47 17.01 -27.09
C THR A 2 -12.74 15.99 -26.22
N VAL A 3 -13.44 15.50 -25.18
CA VAL A 3 -12.94 14.42 -24.28
C VAL A 3 -12.52 13.19 -25.12
N ARG A 4 -13.34 12.82 -26.11
CA ARG A 4 -13.05 11.70 -27.04
C ARG A 4 -11.75 11.89 -27.80
N GLU A 5 -11.51 13.09 -28.31
CA GLU A 5 -10.29 13.41 -29.06
C GLU A 5 -9.07 13.37 -28.16
N LEU A 6 -9.15 13.96 -26.96
CA LEU A 6 -8.07 13.97 -25.97
C LEU A 6 -7.67 12.54 -25.59
N ILE A 7 -8.64 11.71 -25.20
CA ILE A 7 -8.37 10.33 -24.78
C ILE A 7 -7.78 9.50 -25.94
N ARG A 8 -8.38 9.55 -27.14
CA ARG A 8 -7.89 8.77 -28.29
C ARG A 8 -6.47 9.16 -28.70
N GLN A 9 -6.15 10.45 -28.71
CA GLN A 9 -4.80 10.92 -29.04
C GLN A 9 -3.79 10.40 -28.02
N THR A 10 -4.17 10.41 -26.73
CA THR A 10 -3.33 9.92 -25.63
C THR A 10 -3.19 8.41 -25.64
N GLU A 11 -4.28 7.65 -25.81
CA GLU A 11 -4.22 6.18 -25.97
C GLU A 11 -3.25 5.78 -27.09
N LYS A 12 -3.32 6.49 -28.24
CA LYS A 12 -2.36 6.26 -29.34
C LYS A 12 -0.92 6.55 -28.92
N LYS A 13 -0.68 7.71 -28.28
CA LYS A 13 0.65 8.13 -27.80
C LYS A 13 1.25 7.11 -26.82
N LEU A 14 0.42 6.62 -25.87
CA LEU A 14 0.81 5.60 -24.91
C LEU A 14 1.11 4.27 -25.61
N GLY A 15 0.27 3.85 -26.56
CA GLY A 15 0.49 2.64 -27.37
C GLY A 15 1.78 2.71 -28.20
N ASP A 16 2.07 3.83 -28.84
CA ASP A 16 3.31 4.06 -29.59
C ASP A 16 4.56 3.98 -28.69
N ALA A 17 4.41 4.30 -27.38
CA ALA A 17 5.44 4.19 -26.35
C ALA A 17 5.47 2.84 -25.62
N ALA A 18 4.68 1.86 -26.04
CA ALA A 18 4.49 0.56 -25.37
C ALA A 18 4.07 0.67 -23.89
N LYS A 19 3.26 1.68 -23.56
CA LYS A 19 2.68 1.92 -22.24
C LYS A 19 1.20 1.51 -22.21
N ASP A 20 0.67 1.31 -21.00
CA ASP A 20 -0.76 0.99 -20.82
C ASP A 20 -1.64 2.16 -21.27
N GLN A 21 -2.44 1.90 -22.31
CA GLN A 21 -3.35 2.89 -22.90
C GLN A 21 -4.51 3.24 -21.97
N ASN A 22 -4.89 2.35 -21.05
CA ASN A 22 -5.99 2.59 -20.12
C ASN A 22 -5.70 3.75 -19.15
N VAL A 23 -4.43 4.06 -18.93
CA VAL A 23 -3.99 5.19 -18.10
C VAL A 23 -4.60 6.51 -18.58
N ALA A 24 -4.82 6.70 -19.88
CA ALA A 24 -5.50 7.89 -20.39
C ALA A 24 -6.88 8.09 -19.76
N LYS A 25 -7.66 7.02 -19.61
CA LYS A 25 -9.00 7.09 -18.99
C LYS A 25 -8.90 7.25 -17.48
N VAL A 26 -8.06 6.44 -16.84
CA VAL A 26 -7.86 6.47 -15.38
C VAL A 26 -7.45 7.88 -14.91
N TRP A 27 -6.51 8.50 -15.63
CA TRP A 27 -6.05 9.86 -15.33
C TRP A 27 -7.14 10.91 -15.59
N PHE A 28 -7.89 10.75 -16.67
CA PHE A 28 -9.00 11.66 -16.97
C PHE A 28 -10.09 11.61 -15.90
N TYR A 29 -10.51 10.41 -15.44
CA TYR A 29 -11.50 10.28 -14.36
C TYR A 29 -11.06 11.00 -13.10
N HIS A 30 -9.81 10.81 -12.72
CA HIS A 30 -9.24 11.42 -11.53
C HIS A 30 -9.28 12.94 -11.59
N LEU A 31 -8.80 13.54 -12.69
CA LEU A 31 -8.80 14.99 -12.88
C LEU A 31 -10.21 15.59 -12.97
N ALA A 32 -11.09 14.93 -13.71
CA ALA A 32 -12.48 15.39 -13.88
C ALA A 32 -13.33 15.13 -12.62
N LYS A 33 -12.83 14.37 -11.63
CA LYS A 33 -13.58 13.89 -10.46
C LYS A 33 -14.87 13.18 -10.87
N LYS A 34 -14.76 12.26 -11.81
CA LYS A 34 -15.84 11.52 -12.43
C LYS A 34 -15.67 10.03 -12.27
N GLU A 35 -16.79 9.34 -12.17
CA GLU A 35 -16.82 7.88 -12.18
C GLU A 35 -16.68 7.34 -13.63
N PRO A 36 -16.15 6.11 -13.80
CA PRO A 36 -15.92 5.53 -15.13
C PRO A 36 -17.15 5.54 -16.04
N HIS A 37 -18.35 5.35 -15.50
CA HIS A 37 -19.58 5.34 -16.30
C HIS A 37 -19.99 6.74 -16.81
N GLU A 38 -19.61 7.81 -16.11
CA GLU A 38 -19.90 9.17 -16.49
C GLU A 38 -19.11 9.62 -17.72
N LEU A 39 -17.90 9.05 -17.93
CA LEU A 39 -17.06 9.39 -19.07
C LEU A 39 -17.78 9.21 -20.41
N TYR A 40 -18.54 8.11 -20.54
CA TYR A 40 -19.26 7.83 -21.79
C TYR A 40 -20.26 8.92 -22.13
N LEU A 41 -20.83 9.57 -21.13
CA LEU A 41 -21.77 10.67 -21.31
C LEU A 41 -21.07 11.98 -21.74
N MET A 42 -19.81 12.15 -21.34
CA MET A 42 -19.01 13.36 -21.58
C MET A 42 -18.16 13.30 -22.85
N MET A 43 -18.13 12.19 -23.55
CA MET A 43 -17.19 11.98 -24.69
C MET A 43 -17.23 13.07 -25.76
N ASP A 44 -18.40 13.67 -25.99
CA ASP A 44 -18.58 14.68 -27.03
C ASP A 44 -18.57 16.12 -26.45
N GLU A 45 -18.34 16.27 -25.14
CA GLU A 45 -18.15 17.57 -24.49
C GLU A 45 -16.76 18.14 -24.77
N GLU A 46 -16.66 19.46 -24.81
CA GLU A 46 -15.36 20.13 -24.92
C GLU A 46 -14.66 20.16 -23.57
N CYS A 47 -13.36 19.85 -23.57
CA CYS A 47 -12.52 19.95 -22.38
C CYS A 47 -12.17 21.41 -22.10
N ASP A 48 -12.13 21.76 -20.81
CA ASP A 48 -11.53 22.98 -20.31
C ASP A 48 -10.03 22.99 -20.58
N ASP A 49 -9.48 24.15 -20.97
CA ASP A 49 -8.06 24.28 -21.30
C ASP A 49 -7.14 23.95 -20.10
N ASP A 50 -7.52 24.35 -18.87
CA ASP A 50 -6.78 24.02 -17.65
C ASP A 50 -6.76 22.50 -17.38
N LEU A 51 -7.85 21.80 -17.67
CA LEU A 51 -7.93 20.36 -17.54
C LEU A 51 -7.02 19.67 -18.57
N VAL A 52 -7.02 20.16 -19.82
CA VAL A 52 -6.16 19.63 -20.89
C VAL A 52 -4.69 19.81 -20.54
N GLU A 53 -4.31 20.96 -20.00
CA GLU A 53 -2.93 21.25 -19.58
C GLU A 53 -2.47 20.26 -18.51
N LYS A 54 -3.20 20.16 -17.39
CA LYS A 54 -2.93 19.22 -16.29
C LYS A 54 -2.92 17.76 -16.76
N PHE A 55 -3.86 17.43 -17.64
CA PHE A 55 -3.94 16.08 -18.19
C PHE A 55 -2.66 15.75 -18.98
N ASN A 56 -2.21 16.65 -19.85
CA ASN A 56 -0.99 16.44 -20.61
C ASN A 56 0.26 16.38 -19.73
N GLU A 57 0.37 17.23 -18.71
CA GLU A 57 1.47 17.20 -17.74
C GLU A 57 1.59 15.82 -17.07
N GLY A 58 0.50 15.27 -16.54
CA GLY A 58 0.52 13.94 -15.92
C GLY A 58 0.83 12.82 -16.91
N ILE A 59 0.39 12.91 -18.17
CA ILE A 59 0.75 11.94 -19.20
C ILE A 59 2.25 12.02 -19.55
N GLU A 60 2.86 13.20 -19.56
CA GLU A 60 4.31 13.32 -19.77
C GLU A 60 5.10 12.72 -18.58
N GLU A 61 4.65 12.94 -17.32
CA GLU A 61 5.26 12.31 -16.14
C GLU A 61 5.17 10.78 -16.23
N TYR A 62 4.00 10.25 -16.65
CA TYR A 62 3.81 8.81 -16.83
C TYR A 62 4.71 8.24 -17.94
N LEU A 63 4.83 8.93 -19.05
CA LEU A 63 5.75 8.56 -20.14
C LEU A 63 7.21 8.60 -19.70
N ALA A 64 7.57 9.53 -18.81
CA ALA A 64 8.89 9.59 -18.19
C ALA A 64 9.17 8.46 -17.19
N GLY A 65 8.15 7.65 -16.83
CA GLY A 65 8.31 6.45 -16.02
C GLY A 65 7.68 6.53 -14.62
N LYS A 66 7.10 7.66 -14.23
CA LYS A 66 6.45 7.79 -12.92
C LYS A 66 5.16 6.98 -12.85
N PRO A 67 4.91 6.18 -11.79
CA PRO A 67 3.66 5.46 -11.61
C PRO A 67 2.44 6.37 -11.63
N ILE A 68 1.36 5.93 -12.27
CA ILE A 68 0.13 6.73 -12.35
C ILE A 68 -0.47 6.99 -10.96
N GLN A 69 -0.24 6.10 -10.00
CA GLN A 69 -0.68 6.25 -8.62
C GLN A 69 -0.01 7.44 -7.94
N TYR A 70 1.29 7.63 -8.15
CA TYR A 70 2.01 8.79 -7.61
C TYR A 70 1.63 10.09 -8.32
N ILE A 71 1.26 10.03 -9.61
CA ILE A 71 0.74 11.19 -10.35
C ILE A 71 -0.63 11.60 -9.82
N LYS A 72 -1.50 10.61 -9.54
CA LYS A 72 -2.81 10.81 -8.90
C LYS A 72 -2.67 11.26 -7.44
N GLY A 73 -1.59 10.86 -6.76
CA GLY A 73 -1.41 11.01 -5.32
C GLY A 73 -2.30 10.12 -4.48
N VAL A 74 -2.97 9.12 -5.09
CA VAL A 74 -3.92 8.25 -4.40
C VAL A 74 -3.97 6.86 -5.03
N GLU A 75 -4.15 5.82 -4.19
CA GLU A 75 -4.46 4.47 -4.62
C GLU A 75 -5.61 3.90 -3.79
N ASN A 76 -6.45 3.09 -4.43
CA ASN A 76 -7.52 2.38 -3.73
C ASN A 76 -6.98 1.06 -3.17
N PHE A 77 -7.28 0.78 -1.91
CA PHE A 77 -6.93 -0.45 -1.24
C PHE A 77 -8.04 -0.82 -0.26
N PHE A 78 -8.53 -2.02 -0.34
CA PHE A 78 -9.59 -2.57 0.51
C PHE A 78 -10.84 -1.66 0.56
N GLY A 79 -11.22 -1.12 -0.60
CA GLY A 79 -12.37 -0.23 -0.77
C GLY A 79 -12.19 1.19 -0.23
N ARG A 80 -10.96 1.60 0.14
CA ARG A 80 -10.61 2.92 0.68
C ARG A 80 -9.52 3.58 -0.14
N ASP A 81 -9.53 4.91 -0.17
CA ASP A 81 -8.51 5.69 -0.87
C ASP A 81 -7.37 6.07 0.08
N PHE A 82 -6.16 5.67 -0.27
CA PHE A 82 -4.93 5.99 0.43
C PHE A 82 -4.09 7.00 -0.35
N ILE A 83 -3.63 8.03 0.33
CA ILE A 83 -2.62 8.95 -0.19
C ILE A 83 -1.32 8.16 -0.39
N VAL A 84 -0.70 8.33 -1.55
CA VAL A 84 0.58 7.72 -1.90
C VAL A 84 1.50 8.73 -2.56
N ASN A 85 2.78 8.61 -2.26
CA ASN A 85 3.87 9.38 -2.86
C ASN A 85 5.15 8.53 -2.84
N ASP A 86 6.26 9.08 -3.28
CA ASP A 86 7.57 8.42 -3.38
C ASP A 86 8.20 7.99 -2.04
N ASN A 87 7.56 8.31 -0.90
CA ASN A 87 8.00 7.88 0.44
C ASN A 87 7.39 6.54 0.87
N VAL A 88 6.37 6.02 0.18
CA VAL A 88 5.65 4.80 0.55
C VAL A 88 5.49 3.85 -0.62
N LEU A 89 5.52 2.55 -0.34
CA LEU A 89 5.11 1.54 -1.31
C LEU A 89 3.66 1.77 -1.73
N ILE A 90 3.38 1.71 -3.02
CA ILE A 90 1.99 1.73 -3.51
C ILE A 90 1.29 0.46 -3.02
N PRO A 91 0.17 0.56 -2.29
CA PRO A 91 -0.58 -0.61 -1.85
C PRO A 91 -0.94 -1.53 -3.03
N ARG A 92 -0.74 -2.84 -2.84
CA ARG A 92 -0.98 -3.86 -3.88
C ARG A 92 -2.29 -4.58 -3.62
N TYR A 93 -2.97 -4.96 -4.69
CA TYR A 93 -4.21 -5.73 -4.59
C TYR A 93 -4.00 -7.08 -3.88
N GLU A 94 -2.86 -7.73 -4.12
CA GLU A 94 -2.49 -8.99 -3.47
C GLU A 94 -2.41 -8.86 -1.94
N THR A 95 -2.01 -7.70 -1.44
CA THR A 95 -1.94 -7.41 0.01
C THR A 95 -3.32 -7.35 0.66
N GLU A 96 -4.42 -7.19 -0.11
CA GLU A 96 -5.78 -7.26 0.43
C GLU A 96 -6.10 -8.65 0.99
N GLU A 97 -5.52 -9.72 0.43
CA GLU A 97 -5.65 -11.08 0.95
C GLU A 97 -5.06 -11.22 2.37
N LEU A 98 -3.98 -10.48 2.66
CA LEU A 98 -3.41 -10.46 4.01
C LEU A 98 -4.40 -9.85 5.01
N VAL A 99 -5.05 -8.75 4.65
CA VAL A 99 -6.10 -8.12 5.49
C VAL A 99 -7.25 -9.09 5.72
N GLU A 100 -7.77 -9.72 4.67
CA GLU A 100 -8.86 -10.71 4.78
C GLU A 100 -8.49 -11.89 5.68
N ASN A 101 -7.28 -12.44 5.52
CA ASN A 101 -6.81 -13.56 6.33
C ASN A 101 -6.66 -13.18 7.80
N VAL A 102 -6.24 -11.95 8.11
CA VAL A 102 -6.21 -11.45 9.49
C VAL A 102 -7.62 -11.35 10.07
N LEU A 103 -8.59 -10.84 9.32
CA LEU A 103 -9.99 -10.77 9.76
C LEU A 103 -10.59 -12.16 10.01
N TYR A 104 -10.34 -13.14 9.12
CA TYR A 104 -10.76 -14.53 9.36
C TYR A 104 -10.09 -15.14 10.59
N ALA A 105 -8.81 -14.88 10.82
CA ALA A 105 -8.12 -15.36 12.00
C ALA A 105 -8.67 -14.73 13.29
N ILE A 106 -9.10 -13.46 13.24
CA ILE A 106 -9.78 -12.82 14.38
C ILE A 106 -11.08 -13.56 14.72
N ASP A 107 -11.88 -13.89 13.71
CA ASP A 107 -13.15 -14.59 13.91
C ASP A 107 -12.96 -16.05 14.40
N ASP A 108 -11.91 -16.71 13.94
CA ASP A 108 -11.65 -18.13 14.23
C ASP A 108 -11.00 -18.35 15.62
N TYR A 109 -10.16 -17.41 16.07
CA TYR A 109 -9.30 -17.63 17.24
C TYR A 109 -9.61 -16.76 18.46
N PHE A 110 -10.45 -15.73 18.32
CA PHE A 110 -10.75 -14.81 19.43
C PHE A 110 -12.25 -14.62 19.64
N ASP A 111 -12.65 -14.44 20.90
CA ASP A 111 -14.04 -14.19 21.24
C ASP A 111 -14.52 -12.83 20.69
N GLN A 112 -15.79 -12.76 20.25
CA GLN A 112 -16.36 -11.58 19.59
C GLN A 112 -16.30 -10.29 20.42
N ASP A 113 -16.38 -10.39 21.74
CA ASP A 113 -16.36 -9.24 22.65
C ASP A 113 -14.96 -8.94 23.24
N GLN A 114 -13.94 -9.73 22.88
CA GLN A 114 -12.58 -9.56 23.40
C GLN A 114 -11.91 -8.32 22.79
N PRO A 115 -11.42 -7.37 23.61
CA PRO A 115 -10.55 -6.30 23.09
C PRO A 115 -9.23 -6.90 22.61
N LEU A 116 -8.84 -6.56 21.39
CA LEU A 116 -7.62 -7.07 20.76
C LEU A 116 -6.63 -5.96 20.49
N THR A 117 -5.36 -6.29 20.60
CA THR A 117 -4.24 -5.41 20.24
C THR A 117 -3.56 -5.93 18.99
N LEU A 118 -3.41 -5.10 17.99
CA LEU A 118 -2.75 -5.43 16.72
C LEU A 118 -1.55 -4.53 16.50
N CYS A 119 -0.49 -5.07 15.92
CA CYS A 119 0.58 -4.27 15.34
C CYS A 119 0.82 -4.63 13.89
N ASP A 120 0.90 -3.59 13.04
CA ASP A 120 1.39 -3.63 11.66
C ASP A 120 2.83 -3.12 11.62
N VAL A 121 3.76 -3.98 11.22
CA VAL A 121 5.21 -3.69 11.22
C VAL A 121 5.71 -3.46 9.81
N GLY A 122 6.32 -2.29 9.57
CA GLY A 122 6.64 -1.81 8.23
C GLY A 122 5.39 -1.29 7.53
N THR A 123 4.63 -0.42 8.20
CA THR A 123 3.27 -0.04 7.80
C THR A 123 3.19 0.77 6.50
N GLY A 124 4.29 1.41 6.07
CA GLY A 124 4.34 2.22 4.85
C GLY A 124 3.26 3.31 4.82
N SER A 125 2.33 3.20 3.88
CA SER A 125 1.19 4.12 3.76
C SER A 125 0.12 3.95 4.85
N GLY A 126 0.24 2.95 5.72
CA GLY A 126 -0.76 2.58 6.72
C GLY A 126 -1.90 1.71 6.19
N ALA A 127 -1.82 1.23 4.94
CA ALA A 127 -2.92 0.57 4.25
C ALA A 127 -3.48 -0.64 5.01
N ILE A 128 -2.61 -1.52 5.52
CA ILE A 128 -3.01 -2.71 6.30
C ILE A 128 -3.61 -2.30 7.66
N ALA A 129 -2.86 -1.51 8.44
CA ALA A 129 -3.26 -1.07 9.78
C ALA A 129 -4.62 -0.36 9.78
N ILE A 130 -4.79 0.58 8.86
CA ILE A 130 -6.00 1.40 8.74
C ILE A 130 -7.19 0.56 8.27
N SER A 131 -7.00 -0.30 7.27
CA SER A 131 -8.07 -1.17 6.79
C SER A 131 -8.54 -2.10 7.88
N LEU A 132 -7.63 -2.77 8.60
CA LEU A 132 -7.98 -3.63 9.74
C LEU A 132 -8.70 -2.86 10.85
N LYS A 133 -8.27 -1.64 11.17
CA LYS A 133 -8.96 -0.78 12.16
C LYS A 133 -10.38 -0.43 11.74
N CYS A 134 -10.58 -0.13 10.47
CA CYS A 134 -11.91 0.23 9.95
C CYS A 134 -12.87 -0.97 9.88
N GLU A 135 -12.36 -2.17 9.53
CA GLU A 135 -13.19 -3.38 9.45
C GLU A 135 -13.48 -3.98 10.83
N GLU A 136 -12.52 -3.86 11.77
CA GLU A 136 -12.64 -4.40 13.13
C GLU A 136 -12.42 -3.29 14.18
N PRO A 137 -13.47 -2.52 14.51
CA PRO A 137 -13.35 -1.35 15.39
C PRO A 137 -12.86 -1.63 16.82
N ARG A 138 -12.99 -2.89 17.32
CA ARG A 138 -12.51 -3.30 18.65
C ARG A 138 -10.99 -3.40 18.75
N LEU A 139 -10.28 -3.36 17.61
CA LEU A 139 -8.82 -3.39 17.60
C LEU A 139 -8.22 -2.10 18.19
N GLN A 140 -7.28 -2.27 19.12
CA GLN A 140 -6.28 -1.25 19.43
C GLN A 140 -5.10 -1.46 18.49
N VAL A 141 -4.91 -0.55 17.52
CA VAL A 141 -3.93 -0.71 16.46
C VAL A 141 -2.69 0.15 16.71
N TYR A 142 -1.55 -0.51 16.66
CA TYR A 142 -0.24 0.09 16.57
C TYR A 142 0.34 -0.15 15.18
N ALA A 143 1.12 0.81 14.67
CA ALA A 143 1.80 0.67 13.40
C ALA A 143 3.23 1.21 13.52
N THR A 144 4.21 0.43 13.08
CA THR A 144 5.61 0.85 13.15
C THR A 144 6.19 0.99 11.75
N ASP A 145 7.08 1.95 11.56
CA ASP A 145 7.92 2.07 10.38
C ASP A 145 9.26 2.71 10.75
N ILE A 146 10.29 2.40 9.98
CA ILE A 146 11.60 3.00 10.15
C ILE A 146 11.67 4.41 9.55
N SER A 147 10.88 4.68 8.50
CA SER A 147 10.80 5.97 7.82
C SER A 147 9.79 6.89 8.51
N ASP A 148 10.26 8.06 8.92
CA ASP A 148 9.41 9.12 9.47
C ASP A 148 8.50 9.70 8.38
N GLU A 149 9.01 9.80 7.15
CA GLU A 149 8.25 10.28 5.98
C GLU A 149 7.09 9.33 5.64
N ALA A 150 7.29 8.02 5.74
CA ALA A 150 6.22 7.03 5.56
C ALA A 150 5.16 7.17 6.66
N LEU A 151 5.58 7.36 7.91
CA LEU A 151 4.65 7.57 9.02
C LEU A 151 3.83 8.84 8.89
N GLU A 152 4.37 9.92 8.32
CA GLU A 152 3.58 11.12 8.03
C GLU A 152 2.46 10.81 7.01
N VAL A 153 2.75 10.09 5.93
CA VAL A 153 1.74 9.64 4.95
C VAL A 153 0.70 8.74 5.64
N ALA A 154 1.14 7.81 6.49
CA ALA A 154 0.22 6.92 7.21
C ALA A 154 -0.71 7.68 8.17
N LYS A 155 -0.23 8.71 8.87
CA LYS A 155 -1.03 9.59 9.74
C LYS A 155 -2.08 10.38 8.95
N GLU A 156 -1.71 10.90 7.77
CA GLU A 156 -2.66 11.56 6.87
C GLU A 156 -3.75 10.58 6.41
N ASN A 157 -3.36 9.37 6.04
CA ASN A 157 -4.28 8.31 5.64
C ASN A 157 -5.21 7.88 6.78
N ALA A 158 -4.71 7.76 8.01
CA ALA A 158 -5.53 7.45 9.17
C ALA A 158 -6.57 8.55 9.41
N THR A 159 -6.18 9.82 9.31
CA THR A 159 -7.09 10.96 9.42
C THR A 159 -8.15 10.94 8.32
N LYS A 160 -7.73 10.71 7.07
CA LYS A 160 -8.63 10.66 5.91
C LYS A 160 -9.70 9.55 6.03
N ASN A 161 -9.34 8.42 6.66
CA ASN A 161 -10.20 7.25 6.79
C ASN A 161 -10.87 7.13 8.17
N ASP A 162 -10.79 8.15 9.03
CA ASP A 162 -11.33 8.16 10.41
C ASP A 162 -10.87 6.97 11.25
N ALA A 163 -9.63 6.50 11.04
CA ALA A 163 -9.04 5.36 11.72
C ALA A 163 -8.14 5.78 12.89
N GLU A 164 -8.41 5.28 14.08
CA GLU A 164 -7.56 5.51 15.25
C GLU A 164 -6.41 4.50 15.30
N VAL A 165 -5.21 4.93 14.87
CA VAL A 165 -3.98 4.13 14.84
C VAL A 165 -2.87 4.86 15.58
N THR A 166 -2.13 4.14 16.43
CA THR A 166 -0.95 4.68 17.12
C THR A 166 0.30 4.37 16.30
N PHE A 167 0.91 5.40 15.73
CA PHE A 167 2.12 5.29 14.93
C PHE A 167 3.39 5.48 15.77
N MET A 168 4.39 4.61 15.56
CA MET A 168 5.64 4.59 16.30
C MET A 168 6.82 4.43 15.34
N GLN A 169 7.74 5.37 15.35
CA GLN A 169 8.95 5.28 14.54
C GLN A 169 9.96 4.32 15.17
N GLY A 170 10.53 3.44 14.37
CA GLY A 170 11.63 2.58 14.78
C GLY A 170 11.76 1.31 13.94
N ASP A 171 12.75 0.52 14.31
CA ASP A 171 13.16 -0.66 13.57
C ASP A 171 12.35 -1.89 13.99
N MET A 172 11.54 -2.41 13.09
CA MET A 172 10.69 -3.59 13.29
C MET A 172 9.86 -3.50 14.58
N VAL A 173 10.05 -4.45 15.51
CA VAL A 173 9.29 -4.55 16.78
C VAL A 173 9.89 -3.71 17.91
N GLN A 174 11.03 -3.05 17.72
CA GLN A 174 11.73 -2.34 18.80
C GLN A 174 10.87 -1.29 19.50
N PRO A 175 10.05 -0.48 18.78
CA PRO A 175 9.17 0.48 19.44
C PRO A 175 8.16 -0.15 20.40
N LEU A 176 7.65 -1.34 20.07
CA LEU A 176 6.73 -2.07 20.94
C LEU A 176 7.44 -2.61 22.20
N ILE A 177 8.68 -3.11 22.04
CA ILE A 177 9.51 -3.59 23.16
C ILE A 177 9.77 -2.43 24.13
N ASP A 178 10.22 -1.29 23.61
CA ASP A 178 10.55 -0.11 24.42
C ASP A 178 9.34 0.45 25.16
N ALA A 179 8.14 0.33 24.56
CA ALA A 179 6.87 0.74 25.17
C ALA A 179 6.24 -0.36 26.04
N ASN A 180 6.85 -1.55 26.12
CA ASN A 180 6.31 -2.73 26.80
C ASN A 180 4.87 -3.10 26.35
N ILE A 181 4.65 -3.03 25.03
CA ILE A 181 3.37 -3.36 24.39
C ILE A 181 3.41 -4.81 23.92
N LYS A 182 2.34 -5.56 24.24
CA LYS A 182 2.12 -6.91 23.73
C LYS A 182 0.86 -6.99 22.90
N VAL A 183 0.91 -7.76 21.82
CA VAL A 183 -0.15 -7.83 20.82
C VAL A 183 -0.77 -9.22 20.74
N ASP A 184 -2.05 -9.27 20.40
CA ASP A 184 -2.79 -10.49 20.04
C ASP A 184 -2.55 -10.83 18.57
N ILE A 185 -2.31 -9.79 17.73
CA ILE A 185 -2.16 -9.95 16.29
C ILE A 185 -0.92 -9.16 15.83
N PHE A 186 -0.04 -9.85 15.16
CA PHE A 186 1.12 -9.30 14.49
C PHE A 186 0.93 -9.45 12.98
N VAL A 187 0.98 -8.35 12.24
CA VAL A 187 0.90 -8.37 10.79
C VAL A 187 2.07 -7.61 10.18
N SER A 188 2.60 -8.07 9.06
CA SER A 188 3.65 -7.39 8.31
C SER A 188 3.65 -7.81 6.85
N ASN A 189 3.83 -6.82 5.98
CA ASN A 189 4.26 -7.02 4.60
C ASN A 189 5.69 -6.47 4.48
N PRO A 190 6.72 -7.21 4.93
CA PRO A 190 8.09 -6.72 4.92
C PRO A 190 8.70 -6.81 3.53
N PRO A 191 9.76 -6.06 3.22
CA PRO A 191 10.49 -6.20 1.96
C PRO A 191 11.00 -7.63 1.79
N TYR A 192 10.61 -8.28 0.68
CA TYR A 192 10.91 -9.70 0.43
C TYR A 192 11.59 -9.99 -0.91
N ILE A 193 11.89 -8.98 -1.71
CA ILE A 193 12.53 -9.15 -3.02
C ILE A 193 14.03 -9.40 -2.80
N PRO A 194 14.61 -10.50 -3.34
CA PRO A 194 16.06 -10.71 -3.30
C PRO A 194 16.81 -9.58 -4.01
N ALA A 195 17.94 -9.14 -3.44
CA ALA A 195 18.69 -7.98 -3.93
C ALA A 195 19.18 -8.11 -5.39
N HIS A 196 19.33 -9.35 -5.88
CA HIS A 196 19.79 -9.65 -7.24
C HIS A 196 18.63 -9.88 -8.24
N GLN A 197 17.37 -9.88 -7.77
CA GLN A 197 16.22 -10.10 -8.63
C GLN A 197 15.95 -8.87 -9.48
N GLU A 198 15.80 -9.09 -10.79
CA GLU A 198 15.36 -8.05 -11.69
C GLU A 198 13.85 -7.78 -11.48
N ILE A 199 13.50 -6.53 -11.26
CA ILE A 199 12.13 -6.07 -11.15
C ILE A 199 11.88 -4.98 -12.19
N GLU A 200 10.62 -4.70 -12.45
CA GLU A 200 10.23 -3.67 -13.40
C GLU A 200 10.87 -2.32 -13.06
N SER A 201 11.40 -1.64 -14.06
CA SER A 201 12.08 -0.35 -13.89
C SER A 201 11.17 0.71 -13.25
N VAL A 202 9.87 0.68 -13.57
CA VAL A 202 8.89 1.60 -12.97
C VAL A 202 8.86 1.47 -11.45
N VAL A 203 8.87 0.25 -10.93
CA VAL A 203 8.91 -0.03 -9.47
C VAL A 203 10.28 0.35 -8.91
N LYS A 204 11.35 -0.16 -9.53
CA LYS A 204 12.72 0.03 -9.06
C LYS A 204 13.14 1.49 -8.97
N ASP A 205 12.75 2.29 -9.96
CA ASP A 205 13.25 3.66 -10.11
C ASP A 205 12.39 4.70 -9.36
N ASN A 206 11.17 4.32 -8.92
CA ASN A 206 10.23 5.27 -8.31
C ASN A 206 9.81 4.91 -6.88
N GLU A 207 9.78 3.63 -6.51
CA GLU A 207 9.33 3.24 -5.16
C GLU A 207 10.51 3.12 -4.19
N PRO A 208 10.29 3.32 -2.87
CA PRO A 208 11.39 3.31 -1.90
C PRO A 208 12.11 1.95 -1.86
N HIS A 209 13.40 1.92 -2.13
CA HIS A 209 14.18 0.68 -2.14
C HIS A 209 14.14 -0.05 -0.79
N VAL A 210 14.02 0.68 0.31
CA VAL A 210 13.88 0.13 1.67
C VAL A 210 12.59 -0.68 1.83
N ALA A 211 11.58 -0.41 1.02
CA ALA A 211 10.31 -1.13 1.03
C ALA A 211 10.26 -2.32 0.05
N LEU A 212 11.30 -2.53 -0.77
CA LEU A 212 11.32 -3.55 -1.81
C LEU A 212 12.24 -4.72 -1.49
N PHE A 213 13.49 -4.44 -1.13
CA PHE A 213 14.55 -5.47 -1.08
C PHE A 213 14.75 -6.05 0.30
N GLY A 214 14.57 -7.38 0.40
CA GLY A 214 14.71 -8.19 1.63
C GLY A 214 16.08 -8.84 1.81
N GLY A 215 17.16 -8.22 1.31
CA GLY A 215 18.51 -8.79 1.39
C GLY A 215 18.83 -9.78 0.26
N ASP A 216 19.90 -10.56 0.40
CA ASP A 216 20.40 -11.43 -0.67
C ASP A 216 19.39 -12.50 -1.11
N ASP A 217 18.62 -13.06 -0.18
CA ASP A 217 17.65 -14.14 -0.40
C ASP A 217 16.19 -13.71 -0.15
N GLY A 218 15.94 -12.42 0.14
CA GLY A 218 14.62 -11.90 0.43
C GLY A 218 14.08 -12.22 1.82
N LEU A 219 14.85 -12.89 2.69
CA LEU A 219 14.38 -13.34 4.01
C LEU A 219 14.98 -12.54 5.18
N TYR A 220 15.73 -11.49 4.91
CA TYR A 220 16.41 -10.72 5.93
C TYR A 220 15.47 -10.18 7.02
N PHE A 221 14.36 -9.56 6.62
CA PHE A 221 13.42 -8.96 7.57
C PHE A 221 12.62 -9.99 8.35
N TYR A 222 12.27 -11.13 7.74
CA TYR A 222 11.61 -12.23 8.47
C TYR A 222 12.50 -12.75 9.59
N ARG A 223 13.77 -13.03 9.32
CA ARG A 223 14.72 -13.47 10.37
C ARG A 223 14.81 -12.44 11.49
N LYS A 224 14.91 -11.16 11.14
CA LYS A 224 14.99 -10.08 12.10
C LYS A 224 13.74 -9.98 12.98
N ILE A 225 12.56 -10.17 12.39
CA ILE A 225 11.29 -10.21 13.11
C ILE A 225 11.27 -11.42 14.05
N PHE A 226 11.58 -12.61 13.56
CA PHE A 226 11.55 -13.85 14.38
C PHE A 226 12.56 -13.85 15.52
N GLU A 227 13.69 -13.16 15.42
CA GLU A 227 14.65 -12.99 16.52
C GLU A 227 14.06 -12.26 17.75
N SER A 228 13.01 -11.46 17.57
CA SER A 228 12.52 -10.54 18.61
C SER A 228 10.99 -10.52 18.80
N VAL A 229 10.23 -11.14 17.92
CA VAL A 229 8.75 -11.06 17.94
C VAL A 229 8.13 -11.64 19.19
N GLU A 230 8.71 -12.71 19.78
CA GLU A 230 8.21 -13.31 21.03
C GLU A 230 8.13 -12.30 22.17
N ALA A 231 9.02 -11.31 22.19
CA ALA A 231 9.04 -10.29 23.22
C ALA A 231 7.78 -9.40 23.22
N VAL A 232 7.06 -9.35 22.09
CA VAL A 232 5.88 -8.50 21.89
C VAL A 232 4.59 -9.30 21.71
N LEU A 233 4.62 -10.63 21.74
CA LEU A 233 3.42 -11.45 21.65
C LEU A 233 2.79 -11.70 23.01
N LYS A 234 1.46 -11.78 23.05
CA LYS A 234 0.71 -12.34 24.17
C LYS A 234 0.77 -13.88 24.13
N ASP A 235 0.27 -14.55 25.18
CA ASP A 235 0.30 -16.02 25.31
C ASP A 235 -0.45 -16.71 24.15
N GLN A 236 -1.53 -16.10 23.66
CA GLN A 236 -2.20 -16.47 22.41
C GLN A 236 -2.04 -15.32 21.44
N ALA A 237 -1.45 -15.59 20.29
CA ALA A 237 -1.26 -14.58 19.28
C ALA A 237 -1.31 -15.18 17.87
N VAL A 238 -1.72 -14.36 16.89
CA VAL A 238 -1.69 -14.66 15.46
C VAL A 238 -0.58 -13.84 14.80
N LEU A 239 0.22 -14.50 13.97
CA LEU A 239 1.22 -13.86 13.12
C LEU A 239 0.80 -14.03 11.66
N ALA A 240 0.73 -12.94 10.92
CA ALA A 240 0.36 -12.92 9.52
C ALA A 240 1.40 -12.15 8.69
N PHE A 241 1.85 -12.76 7.61
CA PHE A 241 2.88 -12.19 6.73
C PHE A 241 2.48 -12.30 5.26
N GLU A 242 2.76 -11.25 4.49
CA GLU A 242 2.91 -11.39 3.05
C GLU A 242 4.31 -11.91 2.74
N MET A 243 4.46 -12.74 1.70
CA MET A 243 5.75 -13.29 1.29
C MET A 243 5.77 -13.57 -0.22
N GLY A 244 6.95 -13.68 -0.78
CA GLY A 244 7.14 -14.13 -2.15
C GLY A 244 6.62 -15.56 -2.34
N TYR A 245 6.08 -15.86 -3.53
CA TYR A 245 5.40 -17.13 -3.85
C TYR A 245 6.31 -18.36 -3.65
N ASP A 246 7.62 -18.21 -3.70
CA ASP A 246 8.65 -19.26 -3.57
C ASP A 246 9.32 -19.31 -2.19
N GLN A 247 8.91 -18.45 -1.25
CA GLN A 247 9.55 -18.35 0.08
C GLN A 247 8.89 -19.21 1.15
N ARG A 248 7.76 -19.82 0.86
CA ARG A 248 6.97 -20.59 1.83
C ARG A 248 7.78 -21.68 2.54
N GLU A 249 8.48 -22.54 1.78
CA GLU A 249 9.24 -23.64 2.37
C GLU A 249 10.36 -23.13 3.30
N ALA A 250 11.00 -22.01 2.95
CA ALA A 250 12.05 -21.42 3.77
C ALA A 250 11.49 -20.81 5.08
N MET A 251 10.25 -20.30 5.05
CA MET A 251 9.56 -19.76 6.23
C MET A 251 9.06 -20.87 7.18
N GLU A 252 8.71 -22.07 6.67
CA GLU A 252 8.24 -23.20 7.49
C GLU A 252 9.39 -23.93 8.22
N ILE A 253 10.65 -23.74 7.82
CA ILE A 253 11.83 -24.43 8.40
C ILE A 253 12.54 -23.55 9.47
N GLY A 254 12.24 -22.27 9.53
CA GLY A 254 12.80 -21.30 10.48
C GLY A 254 12.06 -21.29 11.79
#